data_9ec2c1dcde9ffbddd27c8929342a0fdf
#
_entry.id   9ec2c1dcde9ffbddd27c8929342a0fdf
#
_cell.length_a   1.000
_cell.length_b   1.000
_cell.length_c   1.000
_cell.angle_alpha   90.00
_cell.angle_beta   90.00
_cell.angle_gamma   90.00
#
_symmetry.space_group_name_H-M   'P 1'
#
loop_
_entity.id
_entity.type
_entity.pdbx_description
1 polymer ?
#
loop_
_entity_poly.entity_id
_entity_poly.type
_entity_poly.pdbx_seq_one_letter_code
_entity_poly.pdbx_strand_id
1 'polypeptide(L)'
;MCDTIQMQIGSDTWVVIPAFNEASVIGGVVAGVRTFFPCVLVVDDASSDNTAVAARAAGAYTATHPLNLGQGAALQTGFDAALARGARYVVTFDADGQHDPAEAAAMVERALREDLAFVLGSRFLSGSPSSAGRVK
;
A
#
# COMPACT_ATOMS: atom_id res chain seq x y z
N MET A 1 8.23 14.17 -18.52
CA MET A 1 8.80 12.98 -19.16
C MET A 1 8.73 11.81 -18.23
N CYS A 2 8.11 10.75 -18.64
CA CYS A 2 8.02 9.57 -17.80
C CYS A 2 9.32 8.85 -17.71
N ASP A 3 9.71 8.53 -16.52
CA ASP A 3 10.85 7.67 -16.31
C ASP A 3 10.50 6.26 -16.68
N THR A 4 11.46 5.54 -17.20
CA THR A 4 11.30 4.13 -17.49
C THR A 4 10.95 3.34 -16.23
N ILE A 5 11.37 3.82 -15.08
CA ILE A 5 11.08 3.19 -13.80
C ILE A 5 9.56 3.18 -13.53
N GLN A 6 8.90 4.31 -13.76
CA GLN A 6 7.47 4.40 -13.53
C GLN A 6 6.66 3.53 -14.47
N MET A 7 7.22 3.17 -15.61
CA MET A 7 6.52 2.32 -16.56
C MET A 7 6.44 0.87 -16.10
N GLN A 8 7.26 0.47 -15.13
CA GLN A 8 7.24 -0.90 -14.62
C GLN A 8 6.19 -1.13 -13.57
N ILE A 9 5.75 -0.07 -12.89
CA ILE A 9 4.69 -0.16 -11.89
C ILE A 9 3.44 0.38 -12.53
N GLY A 10 2.62 -0.51 -13.03
CA GLY A 10 1.42 -0.14 -13.75
C GLY A 10 0.15 -0.28 -12.93
N SER A 11 -0.98 -0.23 -13.62
CA SER A 11 -2.29 -0.32 -13.00
C SER A 11 -2.61 -1.72 -12.48
N ASP A 12 -1.75 -2.69 -12.71
CA ASP A 12 -1.91 -4.03 -12.16
C ASP A 12 -1.24 -4.20 -10.79
N THR A 13 -0.56 -3.17 -10.29
CA THR A 13 0.05 -3.16 -8.96
C THR A 13 -0.77 -2.23 -8.06
N TRP A 14 -1.34 -2.80 -7.02
CA TRP A 14 -2.18 -2.08 -6.08
C TRP A 14 -1.51 -2.01 -4.71
N VAL A 15 -1.61 -0.85 -4.08
CA VAL A 15 -1.15 -0.68 -2.70
C VAL A 15 -2.37 -0.70 -1.81
N VAL A 16 -2.36 -1.55 -0.79
CA VAL A 16 -3.42 -1.68 0.20
C VAL A 16 -2.92 -1.10 1.51
N ILE A 17 -3.65 -0.15 2.05
CA ILE A 17 -3.28 0.55 3.28
C ILE A 17 -4.42 0.38 4.28
N PRO A 18 -4.26 -0.51 5.28
CA PRO A 18 -5.24 -0.57 6.36
C PRO A 18 -5.08 0.66 7.25
N ALA A 19 -6.19 1.26 7.66
CA ALA A 19 -6.16 2.49 8.44
C ALA A 19 -7.24 2.48 9.51
N PHE A 20 -6.89 3.00 10.67
CA PHE A 20 -7.84 3.19 11.76
C PHE A 20 -7.46 4.46 12.52
N ASN A 21 -8.34 5.46 12.46
CA ASN A 21 -8.15 6.76 13.13
C ASN A 21 -6.81 7.42 12.74
N GLU A 22 -6.55 7.47 11.43
CA GLU A 22 -5.33 8.04 10.87
C GLU A 22 -5.60 9.29 10.03
N ALA A 23 -6.70 10.00 10.31
CA ALA A 23 -7.11 11.16 9.49
C ALA A 23 -6.01 12.21 9.38
N SER A 24 -5.20 12.39 10.42
CA SER A 24 -4.17 13.43 10.41
C SER A 24 -2.99 13.12 9.49
N VAL A 25 -2.74 11.84 9.19
CA VAL A 25 -1.58 11.45 8.40
C VAL A 25 -1.92 10.75 7.10
N ILE A 26 -3.14 10.19 6.97
CA ILE A 26 -3.45 9.34 5.82
C ILE A 26 -3.36 10.06 4.49
N GLY A 27 -3.75 11.35 4.45
CA GLY A 27 -3.65 12.12 3.21
C GLY A 27 -2.24 12.23 2.69
N GLY A 28 -1.29 12.52 3.57
CA GLY A 28 0.12 12.59 3.21
C GLY A 28 0.68 11.24 2.79
N VAL A 29 0.26 10.17 3.48
CA VAL A 29 0.69 8.82 3.14
C VAL A 29 0.20 8.46 1.73
N VAL A 30 -1.07 8.69 1.44
CA VAL A 30 -1.63 8.39 0.12
C VAL A 30 -0.94 9.21 -0.96
N ALA A 31 -0.72 10.50 -0.73
CA ALA A 31 -0.06 11.36 -1.71
C ALA A 31 1.36 10.86 -2.01
N GLY A 32 2.10 10.47 -0.97
CA GLY A 32 3.45 9.94 -1.15
C GLY A 32 3.46 8.63 -1.92
N VAL A 33 2.55 7.72 -1.58
CA VAL A 33 2.45 6.43 -2.26
C VAL A 33 2.06 6.62 -3.72
N ARG A 34 1.15 7.54 -4.01
CA ARG A 34 0.71 7.79 -5.38
C ARG A 34 1.78 8.39 -6.28
N THR A 35 2.85 8.90 -5.69
CA THR A 35 4.00 9.34 -6.49
C THR A 35 4.60 8.16 -7.28
N PHE A 36 4.53 6.96 -6.72
CA PHE A 36 5.13 5.77 -7.33
C PHE A 36 4.10 4.75 -7.80
N PHE A 37 2.91 4.75 -7.24
CA PHE A 37 1.89 3.73 -7.50
C PHE A 37 0.59 4.40 -7.95
N PRO A 38 0.08 4.05 -9.13
CA PRO A 38 -1.17 4.69 -9.60
C PRO A 38 -2.42 4.21 -8.88
N CYS A 39 -2.38 3.02 -8.28
CA CYS A 39 -3.55 2.40 -7.68
C CYS A 39 -3.36 2.20 -6.18
N VAL A 40 -4.08 2.98 -5.39
CA VAL A 40 -3.99 2.94 -3.92
C VAL A 40 -5.40 2.73 -3.36
N LEU A 41 -5.52 1.74 -2.49
CA LEU A 41 -6.76 1.44 -1.79
C LEU A 41 -6.52 1.55 -0.29
N VAL A 42 -7.27 2.40 0.37
CA VAL A 42 -7.26 2.51 1.83
C VAL A 42 -8.47 1.76 2.37
N VAL A 43 -8.24 0.84 3.28
CA VAL A 43 -9.31 0.14 3.99
C VAL A 43 -9.46 0.78 5.35
N ASP A 44 -10.57 1.47 5.54
CA ASP A 44 -10.87 2.15 6.80
C ASP A 44 -11.59 1.17 7.72
N ASP A 45 -10.95 0.80 8.80
CA ASP A 45 -11.45 -0.21 9.73
C ASP A 45 -12.38 0.41 10.78
N ALA A 46 -13.41 1.12 10.31
CA ALA A 46 -14.43 1.77 11.12
C ALA A 46 -13.86 2.89 11.99
N SER A 47 -13.09 3.79 11.38
CA SER A 47 -12.56 4.95 12.10
C SER A 47 -13.68 5.85 12.59
N SER A 48 -13.47 6.47 13.75
CA SER A 48 -14.38 7.46 14.29
C SER A 48 -14.09 8.87 13.76
N ASP A 49 -12.95 9.07 13.10
CA ASP A 49 -12.55 10.35 12.52
C ASP A 49 -12.78 10.36 11.01
N ASN A 50 -12.24 11.34 10.32
CA ASN A 50 -12.41 11.54 8.89
C ASN A 50 -11.35 10.80 8.04
N THR A 51 -10.88 9.65 8.50
CA THR A 51 -9.84 8.90 7.79
C THR A 51 -10.21 8.60 6.34
N ALA A 52 -11.39 8.04 6.10
CA ALA A 52 -11.81 7.68 4.74
C ALA A 52 -11.96 8.92 3.85
N VAL A 53 -12.51 10.00 4.41
CA VAL A 53 -12.68 11.25 3.67
C VAL A 53 -11.31 11.80 3.24
N ALA A 54 -10.36 11.82 4.17
CA ALA A 54 -9.01 12.31 3.90
C ALA A 54 -8.30 11.46 2.86
N ALA A 55 -8.49 10.13 2.92
CA ALA A 55 -7.89 9.22 1.95
C ALA A 55 -8.44 9.47 0.55
N ARG A 56 -9.76 9.61 0.42
CA ARG A 56 -10.39 9.90 -0.88
C ARG A 56 -9.94 11.24 -1.43
N ALA A 57 -9.85 12.25 -0.57
CA ALA A 57 -9.40 13.57 -0.98
C ALA A 57 -7.97 13.54 -1.54
N ALA A 58 -7.13 12.63 -1.05
CA ALA A 58 -5.77 12.46 -1.53
C ALA A 58 -5.69 11.59 -2.79
N GLY A 59 -6.81 11.00 -3.22
CA GLY A 59 -6.87 10.24 -4.47
C GLY A 59 -6.90 8.73 -4.33
N ALA A 60 -7.09 8.20 -3.12
CA ALA A 60 -7.20 6.77 -2.93
C ALA A 60 -8.62 6.28 -3.17
N TYR A 61 -8.74 5.04 -3.60
CA TYR A 61 -9.99 4.30 -3.46
C TYR A 61 -10.14 3.91 -2.00
N THR A 62 -11.36 3.80 -1.52
CA THR A 62 -11.60 3.46 -0.11
C THR A 62 -12.61 2.34 0.02
N ALA A 63 -12.40 1.49 1.01
CA ALA A 63 -13.37 0.53 1.48
C ALA A 63 -13.51 0.73 2.98
N THR A 64 -14.72 0.69 3.50
CA THR A 64 -14.96 0.99 4.91
C THR A 64 -15.68 -0.17 5.57
N HIS A 65 -15.14 -0.62 6.70
CA HIS A 65 -15.81 -1.63 7.52
C HIS A 65 -16.89 -0.97 8.37
N PRO A 66 -18.02 -1.64 8.58
CA PRO A 66 -19.06 -1.10 9.48
C PRO A 66 -18.67 -1.20 10.96
N LEU A 67 -17.74 -2.10 11.28
CA LEU A 67 -17.24 -2.33 12.62
C LEU A 67 -15.72 -2.47 12.55
N ASN A 68 -15.05 -2.19 13.66
CA ASN A 68 -13.61 -2.44 13.75
C ASN A 68 -13.38 -3.96 13.81
N LEU A 69 -12.77 -4.49 12.76
CA LEU A 69 -12.54 -5.92 12.62
C LEU A 69 -11.07 -6.30 12.76
N GLY A 70 -10.18 -5.32 12.85
CA GLY A 70 -8.76 -5.55 13.01
C GLY A 70 -7.98 -5.45 11.70
N GLN A 71 -6.66 -5.34 11.84
CA GLN A 71 -5.78 -5.13 10.71
C GLN A 71 -5.80 -6.30 9.74
N GLY A 72 -5.85 -7.52 10.24
CA GLY A 72 -5.90 -8.69 9.37
C GLY A 72 -7.13 -8.71 8.48
N ALA A 73 -8.29 -8.35 9.04
CA ALA A 73 -9.52 -8.27 8.26
C ALA A 73 -9.45 -7.14 7.24
N ALA A 74 -8.83 -6.02 7.62
CA ALA A 74 -8.66 -4.90 6.70
C ALA A 74 -7.77 -5.27 5.52
N LEU A 75 -6.69 -6.00 5.79
CA LEU A 75 -5.82 -6.50 4.71
C LEU A 75 -6.57 -7.46 3.80
N GLN A 76 -7.37 -8.37 4.37
CA GLN A 76 -8.14 -9.30 3.56
C GLN A 76 -9.13 -8.57 2.66
N THR A 77 -9.85 -7.60 3.21
CA THR A 77 -10.77 -6.77 2.43
C THR A 77 -10.02 -6.06 1.30
N GLY A 78 -8.84 -5.53 1.60
CA GLY A 78 -8.04 -4.83 0.60
C GLY A 78 -7.57 -5.75 -0.50
N PHE A 79 -7.12 -6.95 -0.16
CA PHE A 79 -6.71 -7.93 -1.16
C PHE A 79 -7.87 -8.32 -2.07
N ASP A 80 -9.03 -8.61 -1.48
CA ASP A 80 -10.20 -8.99 -2.26
C ASP A 80 -10.62 -7.87 -3.21
N ALA A 81 -10.63 -6.64 -2.73
CA ALA A 81 -11.00 -5.50 -3.54
C ALA A 81 -9.99 -5.23 -4.66
N ALA A 82 -8.70 -5.35 -4.37
CA ALA A 82 -7.66 -5.14 -5.36
C ALA A 82 -7.72 -6.22 -6.45
N LEU A 83 -7.88 -7.48 -6.04
CA LEU A 83 -7.99 -8.57 -7.00
C LEU A 83 -9.21 -8.43 -7.88
N ALA A 84 -10.34 -7.99 -7.32
CA ALA A 84 -11.55 -7.74 -8.09
C ALA A 84 -11.36 -6.65 -9.15
N ARG A 85 -10.38 -5.77 -8.95
CA ARG A 85 -10.08 -4.69 -9.89
C ARG A 85 -8.94 -5.03 -10.84
N GLY A 86 -8.50 -6.29 -10.86
CA GLY A 86 -7.50 -6.76 -11.80
C GLY A 86 -6.07 -6.69 -11.32
N ALA A 87 -5.85 -6.57 -10.02
CA ALA A 87 -4.50 -6.53 -9.48
C ALA A 87 -3.78 -7.85 -9.74
N ARG A 88 -2.54 -7.75 -10.22
CA ARG A 88 -1.63 -8.89 -10.30
C ARG A 88 -0.64 -8.87 -9.15
N TYR A 89 -0.37 -7.70 -8.62
CA TYR A 89 0.56 -7.50 -7.52
C TYR A 89 -0.12 -6.63 -6.47
N VAL A 90 0.02 -7.00 -5.22
CA VAL A 90 -0.52 -6.22 -4.11
C VAL A 90 0.62 -5.94 -3.13
N VAL A 91 0.74 -4.68 -2.77
CA VAL A 91 1.72 -4.21 -1.80
C VAL A 91 0.96 -3.71 -0.58
N THR A 92 1.37 -4.13 0.61
CA THR A 92 0.80 -3.59 1.83
C THR A 92 1.66 -2.45 2.35
N PHE A 93 1.03 -1.44 2.90
CA PHE A 93 1.72 -0.25 3.37
C PHE A 93 1.00 0.26 4.61
N ASP A 94 1.76 0.66 5.64
CA ASP A 94 1.16 1.13 6.88
C ASP A 94 0.74 2.59 6.79
N ALA A 95 -0.35 2.91 7.46
CA ALA A 95 -0.94 4.25 7.42
C ALA A 95 -0.27 5.24 8.38
N ASP A 96 0.70 4.81 9.16
CA ASP A 96 1.29 5.62 10.22
C ASP A 96 2.35 6.61 9.73
N GLY A 97 2.67 6.60 8.45
CA GLY A 97 3.62 7.53 7.87
C GLY A 97 5.08 7.17 8.10
N GLN A 98 5.37 5.98 8.64
CA GLN A 98 6.74 5.58 8.94
C GLN A 98 7.42 4.82 7.81
N HIS A 99 6.70 4.44 6.78
CA HIS A 99 7.24 3.74 5.63
C HIS A 99 7.60 4.72 4.52
N ASP A 100 8.66 4.40 3.80
CA ASP A 100 9.10 5.20 2.67
C ASP A 100 8.52 4.62 1.38
N PRO A 101 7.67 5.37 0.67
CA PRO A 101 7.11 4.88 -0.60
C PRO A 101 8.17 4.53 -1.64
N ALA A 102 9.30 5.23 -1.64
CA ALA A 102 10.38 4.93 -2.58
C ALA A 102 10.96 3.55 -2.34
N GLU A 103 11.10 3.14 -1.07
CA GLU A 103 11.59 1.80 -0.75
C GLU A 103 10.59 0.74 -1.20
N ALA A 104 9.30 0.97 -1.00
CA ALA A 104 8.28 0.05 -1.46
C ALA A 104 8.33 -0.09 -2.99
N ALA A 105 8.48 1.02 -3.69
CA ALA A 105 8.59 1.00 -5.14
C ALA A 105 9.82 0.22 -5.60
N ALA A 106 10.95 0.40 -4.92
CA ALA A 106 12.18 -0.34 -5.24
C ALA A 106 11.98 -1.84 -5.05
N MET A 107 11.27 -2.25 -3.99
CA MET A 107 10.99 -3.68 -3.76
C MET A 107 10.09 -4.26 -4.83
N VAL A 108 9.08 -3.51 -5.25
CA VAL A 108 8.18 -3.97 -6.32
C VAL A 108 8.94 -4.09 -7.64
N GLU A 109 9.76 -3.10 -7.97
CA GLU A 109 10.57 -3.17 -9.19
C GLU A 109 11.49 -4.38 -9.17
N ARG A 110 12.08 -4.68 -8.02
CA ARG A 110 12.91 -5.86 -7.89
C ARG A 110 12.10 -7.14 -8.10
N ALA A 111 10.90 -7.20 -7.50
CA ALA A 111 10.04 -8.36 -7.67
C ALA A 111 9.66 -8.56 -9.13
N LEU A 112 9.36 -7.49 -9.85
CA LEU A 112 9.01 -7.56 -11.27
C LEU A 112 10.21 -7.98 -12.12
N ARG A 113 11.37 -7.40 -11.84
CA ARG A 113 12.58 -7.67 -12.62
C ARG A 113 13.10 -9.07 -12.42
N GLU A 114 13.03 -9.59 -11.21
CA GLU A 114 13.54 -10.92 -10.86
C GLU A 114 12.47 -12.01 -10.86
N ASP A 115 11.26 -11.64 -11.25
CA ASP A 115 10.11 -12.56 -11.29
C ASP A 115 9.89 -13.24 -9.93
N LEU A 116 9.97 -12.46 -8.87
CA LEU A 116 9.77 -12.97 -7.52
C LEU A 116 8.28 -12.96 -7.19
N ALA A 117 7.81 -14.05 -6.58
CA ALA A 117 6.41 -14.14 -6.19
C ALA A 117 6.09 -13.29 -4.97
N PHE A 118 7.10 -13.03 -4.13
CA PHE A 118 6.85 -12.37 -2.87
C PHE A 118 8.13 -11.72 -2.35
N VAL A 119 8.01 -10.48 -1.87
CA VAL A 119 9.12 -9.77 -1.26
C VAL A 119 8.63 -9.18 0.07
N LEU A 120 9.35 -9.50 1.15
CA LEU A 120 9.08 -8.95 2.45
C LEU A 120 10.15 -7.92 2.81
N GLY A 121 9.70 -6.71 3.11
CA GLY A 121 10.57 -5.71 3.69
C GLY A 121 10.38 -5.66 5.19
N SER A 122 11.45 -5.58 5.94
CA SER A 122 11.37 -5.47 7.39
C SER A 122 11.95 -4.15 7.86
N ARG A 123 11.15 -3.38 8.55
CA ARG A 123 11.58 -2.10 9.12
C ARG A 123 12.34 -2.28 10.43
N PHE A 124 12.32 -3.49 10.99
CA PHE A 124 12.95 -3.72 12.28
C PHE A 124 14.44 -3.98 12.18
N LEU A 125 14.95 -4.11 10.98
CA LEU A 125 16.38 -4.33 10.78
C LEU A 125 17.02 -3.01 10.38
N SER A 126 16.99 -2.06 11.30
CA SER A 126 17.58 -0.75 11.07
C SER A 126 19.09 -0.90 10.84
N GLY A 127 19.58 -0.21 9.84
CA GLY A 127 21.00 -0.27 9.49
C GLY A 127 21.38 -1.48 8.67
N SER A 128 20.48 -2.39 8.45
CA SER A 128 20.74 -3.53 7.60
C SER A 128 20.14 -3.28 6.23
N PRO A 129 20.95 -3.39 5.17
CA PRO A 129 20.41 -3.18 3.84
C PRO A 129 19.58 -4.36 3.50
N SER A 130 18.43 -4.47 3.67
CA SER A 130 17.64 -5.51 3.11
C SER A 130 17.57 -6.77 3.91
N SER A 131 16.57 -6.90 4.54
CA SER A 131 16.06 -8.22 4.74
C SER A 131 14.87 -8.40 3.84
N ALA A 132 15.15 -8.49 2.59
CA ALA A 132 14.11 -8.95 1.71
C ALA A 132 14.06 -10.45 1.88
N GLY A 133 13.06 -10.94 2.54
CA GLY A 133 12.80 -12.37 2.58
C GLY A 133 12.13 -12.78 1.29
N ARG A 134 12.61 -13.85 0.73
CA ARG A 134 12.01 -14.42 -0.48
C ARG A 134 11.23 -15.65 -0.09
N VAL A 135 9.96 -15.66 -0.40
CA VAL A 135 9.12 -16.83 -0.22
C VAL A 135 8.71 -17.32 -1.59
N LYS A 136 8.95 -18.57 -1.84
CA LYS A 136 8.53 -19.18 -3.09
C LYS A 136 7.11 -19.65 -3.02
#